data_102afa985b9b384aeeaf208fc7402cec
#
_entry.id   102afa985b9b384aeeaf208fc7402cec
#
_cell.length_a   1.000
_cell.length_b   1.000
_cell.length_c   1.000
_cell.angle_alpha   90.00
_cell.angle_beta   90.00
_cell.angle_gamma   90.00
#
_symmetry.space_group_name_H-M   'P 1'
#
loop_
_entity.id
_entity.type
_entity.pdbx_description
1 polymer ?
#
loop_
_entity_poly.entity_id
_entity_poly.type
_entity_poly.pdbx_seq_one_letter_code
_entity_poly.pdbx_strand_id
1 'polypeptide(L)'
;MTTTVRLLSTLALKGAVEQLAGRHQAMSGDAIDADFAPTLGLLARLRGGDTADLVILTREGLDELADEGRIAAGSRVDLARSLVGIAVNAGAAHPDVRNEAALRATLLAARCVAYSRIGASGILFARLIATLGIAAEINARAMVVPSGLTAERLVTGEADLAVQQISELKQVAGIEIVGPIPRELQTPAVFSAALTLASPRMVEADRLLRYLASAEVAPVLREAGLEPCRDA
;
A
#
# COMPACT_ATOMS: atom_id res chain seq x y z
N MET A 1 -2.50 10.00 31.40
CA MET A 1 -2.21 10.91 30.25
C MET A 1 -2.28 10.06 29.00
N THR A 2 -2.99 10.50 27.96
CA THR A 2 -3.03 9.82 26.67
C THR A 2 -1.69 10.01 25.98
N THR A 3 -0.99 8.92 25.68
CA THR A 3 0.22 8.97 24.86
C THR A 3 -0.15 8.91 23.37
N THR A 4 0.58 9.63 22.52
CA THR A 4 0.36 9.58 21.07
C THR A 4 1.55 8.88 20.42
N VAL A 5 1.30 7.75 19.77
CA VAL A 5 2.30 6.99 19.00
C VAL A 5 2.33 7.52 17.57
N ARG A 6 3.50 8.00 17.12
CA ARG A 6 3.69 8.45 15.74
C ARG A 6 3.96 7.26 14.82
N LEU A 7 3.07 7.08 13.86
CA LEU A 7 3.13 6.02 12.86
C LEU A 7 3.39 6.61 11.46
N LEU A 8 4.44 6.16 10.80
CA LEU A 8 4.62 6.36 9.35
C LEU A 8 4.25 5.08 8.61
N SER A 9 3.28 5.15 7.72
CA SER A 9 2.74 3.96 7.04
C SER A 9 2.57 4.15 5.54
N THR A 10 2.65 3.03 4.82
CA THR A 10 2.27 3.01 3.40
C THR A 10 0.77 3.25 3.24
N LEU A 11 0.40 3.80 2.07
CA LEU A 11 -0.99 4.01 1.68
C LEU A 11 -1.80 2.70 1.65
N ALA A 12 -1.15 1.56 1.42
CA ALA A 12 -1.80 0.25 1.35
C ALA A 12 -2.47 -0.15 2.68
N LEU A 13 -1.93 0.29 3.82
CA LEU A 13 -2.50 0.02 5.14
C LEU A 13 -3.40 1.14 5.66
N LYS A 14 -3.52 2.27 4.95
CA LYS A 14 -4.24 3.46 5.44
C LYS A 14 -5.66 3.13 5.89
N GLY A 15 -6.48 2.53 5.02
CA GLY A 15 -7.87 2.22 5.36
C GLY A 15 -8.02 1.29 6.57
N ALA A 16 -7.12 0.30 6.72
CA ALA A 16 -7.11 -0.57 7.89
C ALA A 16 -6.66 0.16 9.16
N VAL A 17 -5.58 0.94 9.09
CA VAL A 17 -5.06 1.70 10.26
C VAL A 17 -6.08 2.70 10.76
N GLU A 18 -6.76 3.44 9.87
CA GLU A 18 -7.80 4.41 10.25
C GLU A 18 -8.97 3.74 10.98
N GLN A 19 -9.41 2.56 10.53
CA GLN A 19 -10.46 1.78 11.22
C GLN A 19 -10.00 1.23 12.57
N LEU A 20 -8.72 0.83 12.68
CA LEU A 20 -8.17 0.23 13.90
C LEU A 20 -7.77 1.27 14.96
N ALA A 21 -7.50 2.52 14.57
CA ALA A 21 -7.01 3.56 15.49
C ALA A 21 -7.92 3.80 16.68
N GLY A 22 -9.23 3.93 16.45
CA GLY A 22 -10.21 4.12 17.52
C GLY A 22 -10.32 2.92 18.46
N ARG A 23 -10.22 1.69 17.92
CA ARG A 23 -10.25 0.46 18.74
C ARG A 23 -8.99 0.36 19.60
N HIS A 24 -7.80 0.63 19.02
CA HIS A 24 -6.55 0.66 19.77
C HIS A 24 -6.60 1.66 20.92
N GLN A 25 -7.07 2.89 20.65
CA GLN A 25 -7.18 3.94 21.67
C GLN A 25 -8.14 3.55 22.80
N ALA A 26 -9.27 2.93 22.47
CA ALA A 26 -10.24 2.46 23.49
C ALA A 26 -9.65 1.37 24.38
N MET A 27 -8.78 0.49 23.85
CA MET A 27 -8.17 -0.62 24.58
C MET A 27 -6.95 -0.20 25.39
N SER A 28 -6.09 0.65 24.84
CA SER A 28 -4.78 0.99 25.41
C SER A 28 -4.73 2.35 26.10
N GLY A 29 -5.63 3.25 25.74
CA GLY A 29 -5.55 4.66 26.10
C GLY A 29 -4.58 5.48 25.21
N ASP A 30 -3.84 4.84 24.28
CA ASP A 30 -2.86 5.49 23.43
C ASP A 30 -3.48 5.89 22.08
N ALA A 31 -3.27 7.13 21.66
CA ALA A 31 -3.68 7.60 20.34
C ALA A 31 -2.63 7.26 19.27
N ILE A 32 -3.07 7.16 18.01
CA ILE A 32 -2.19 7.00 16.85
C ILE A 32 -2.19 8.31 16.06
N ASP A 33 -1.00 8.88 15.85
CA ASP A 33 -0.76 9.96 14.88
C ASP A 33 -0.14 9.33 13.63
N ALA A 34 -0.98 9.02 12.66
CA ALA A 34 -0.58 8.31 11.45
C ALA A 34 -0.41 9.25 10.26
N ASP A 35 0.71 9.11 9.56
CA ASP A 35 0.99 9.79 8.30
C ASP A 35 1.28 8.75 7.20
N PHE A 36 0.75 8.97 6.00
CA PHE A 36 0.73 7.99 4.92
C PHE A 36 1.41 8.53 3.67
N ALA A 37 2.33 7.74 3.12
CA ALA A 37 3.00 8.04 1.86
C ALA A 37 3.48 6.74 1.15
N PRO A 38 3.83 6.80 -0.14
CA PRO A 38 4.46 5.66 -0.82
C PRO A 38 5.78 5.25 -0.16
N THR A 39 6.13 3.94 -0.22
CA THR A 39 7.30 3.37 0.46
C THR A 39 8.59 4.17 0.22
N LEU A 40 8.93 4.50 -1.04
CA LEU A 40 10.16 5.26 -1.33
C LEU A 40 10.12 6.68 -0.75
N GLY A 41 8.93 7.30 -0.68
CA GLY A 41 8.75 8.60 -0.02
C GLY A 41 9.02 8.51 1.48
N LEU A 42 8.51 7.47 2.15
CA LEU A 42 8.75 7.24 3.58
C LEU A 42 10.23 6.94 3.87
N LEU A 43 10.87 6.12 3.05
CA LEU A 43 12.32 5.86 3.17
C LEU A 43 13.13 7.16 3.04
N ALA A 44 12.82 8.00 2.06
CA ALA A 44 13.49 9.29 1.88
C ALA A 44 13.30 10.21 3.10
N ARG A 45 12.08 10.28 3.65
CA ARG A 45 11.76 11.07 4.85
C ARG A 45 12.55 10.60 6.06
N LEU A 46 12.57 9.29 6.34
CA LEU A 46 13.29 8.70 7.46
C LEU A 46 14.81 8.90 7.33
N ARG A 47 15.36 8.78 6.12
CA ARG A 47 16.77 9.08 5.84
C ARG A 47 17.08 10.57 5.99
N GLY A 48 16.12 11.43 5.68
CA GLY A 48 16.19 12.88 5.84
C GLY A 48 16.04 13.38 7.28
N GLY A 49 15.82 12.48 8.26
CA GLY A 49 15.74 12.83 9.68
C GLY A 49 14.31 12.94 10.24
N ASP A 50 13.27 12.61 9.45
CA ASP A 50 11.93 12.46 10.01
C ASP A 50 11.90 11.29 11.02
N THR A 51 11.09 11.42 12.06
CA THR A 51 11.03 10.45 13.16
C THR A 51 9.65 9.80 13.24
N ALA A 52 9.64 8.55 13.66
CA ALA A 52 8.43 7.81 13.99
C ALA A 52 8.71 6.86 15.16
N ASP A 53 7.67 6.42 15.85
CA ASP A 53 7.77 5.39 16.87
C ASP A 53 7.63 4.00 16.24
N LEU A 54 6.74 3.89 15.23
CA LEU A 54 6.47 2.69 14.46
C LEU A 54 6.44 3.04 12.97
N VAL A 55 6.95 2.14 12.14
CA VAL A 55 6.88 2.27 10.68
C VAL A 55 6.23 1.05 10.05
N ILE A 56 5.42 1.26 9.01
CA ILE A 56 4.85 0.20 8.15
C ILE A 56 5.28 0.47 6.72
N LEU A 57 6.11 -0.40 6.17
CA LEU A 57 6.65 -0.34 4.81
C LEU A 57 6.46 -1.68 4.09
N THR A 58 6.89 -1.77 2.84
CA THR A 58 7.14 -3.08 2.25
C THR A 58 8.23 -3.79 3.03
N ARG A 59 8.24 -5.14 2.99
CA ARG A 59 9.28 -5.95 3.66
C ARG A 59 10.67 -5.50 3.23
N GLU A 60 10.88 -5.31 1.94
CA GLU A 60 12.16 -4.88 1.36
C GLU A 60 12.57 -3.50 1.89
N GLY A 61 11.63 -2.55 2.01
CA GLY A 61 11.91 -1.23 2.58
C GLY A 61 12.29 -1.30 4.05
N LEU A 62 11.72 -2.24 4.82
CA LEU A 62 12.17 -2.47 6.21
C LEU A 62 13.52 -3.19 6.28
N ASP A 63 13.85 -4.08 5.35
CA ASP A 63 15.17 -4.70 5.25
C ASP A 63 16.25 -3.61 5.03
N GLU A 64 16.01 -2.64 4.13
CA GLU A 64 16.90 -1.50 3.95
C GLU A 64 17.11 -0.70 5.24
N LEU A 65 16.04 -0.39 5.99
CA LEU A 65 16.14 0.33 7.27
C LEU A 65 16.83 -0.49 8.36
N ALA A 66 16.69 -1.81 8.34
CA ALA A 66 17.41 -2.71 9.26
C ALA A 66 18.92 -2.68 8.99
N ASP A 67 19.31 -2.79 7.72
CA ASP A 67 20.71 -2.72 7.29
C ASP A 67 21.34 -1.36 7.61
N GLU A 68 20.54 -0.28 7.58
CA GLU A 68 20.95 1.07 8.00
C GLU A 68 20.97 1.26 9.53
N GLY A 69 20.57 0.26 10.33
CA GLY A 69 20.49 0.34 11.79
C GLY A 69 19.45 1.34 12.30
N ARG A 70 18.34 1.51 11.59
CA ARG A 70 17.27 2.47 11.94
C ARG A 70 16.10 1.85 12.67
N ILE A 71 15.92 0.55 12.61
CA ILE A 71 14.85 -0.18 13.30
C ILE A 71 15.40 -1.11 14.38
N ALA A 72 14.59 -1.36 15.41
CA ALA A 72 14.96 -2.23 16.51
C ALA A 72 15.10 -3.69 16.02
N ALA A 73 16.22 -4.31 16.32
CA ALA A 73 16.51 -5.69 15.94
C ALA A 73 15.40 -6.64 16.43
N GLY A 74 14.92 -7.51 15.53
CA GLY A 74 13.87 -8.49 15.86
C GLY A 74 12.45 -7.93 16.02
N SER A 75 12.24 -6.60 15.85
CA SER A 75 10.90 -6.00 15.95
C SER A 75 10.07 -6.15 14.68
N ARG A 76 10.67 -6.51 13.54
CA ARG A 76 9.92 -6.63 12.27
C ARG A 76 8.88 -7.74 12.33
N VAL A 77 7.64 -7.40 11.96
CA VAL A 77 6.54 -8.34 11.86
C VAL A 77 5.80 -8.11 10.54
N ASP A 78 5.57 -9.17 9.77
CA ASP A 78 4.74 -9.12 8.58
C ASP A 78 3.27 -9.02 8.99
N LEU A 79 2.57 -8.00 8.48
CA LEU A 79 1.18 -7.72 8.82
C LEU A 79 0.22 -8.31 7.78
N ALA A 80 0.45 -7.99 6.51
CA ALA A 80 -0.46 -8.36 5.43
C ALA A 80 0.25 -8.41 4.07
N ARG A 81 -0.42 -9.10 3.12
CA ARG A 81 -0.08 -9.08 1.70
C ARG A 81 -1.14 -8.31 0.93
N SER A 82 -0.75 -7.69 -0.17
CA SER A 82 -1.67 -7.04 -1.09
C SER A 82 -1.33 -7.37 -2.53
N LEU A 83 -2.37 -7.55 -3.34
CA LEU A 83 -2.27 -7.70 -4.79
C LEU A 83 -2.45 -6.34 -5.46
N VAL A 84 -1.75 -6.14 -6.56
CA VAL A 84 -2.02 -5.03 -7.48
C VAL A 84 -3.24 -5.36 -8.31
N GLY A 85 -4.14 -4.41 -8.43
CA GLY A 85 -5.36 -4.52 -9.22
C GLY A 85 -5.52 -3.41 -10.24
N ILE A 86 -6.56 -3.55 -11.04
CA ILE A 86 -7.00 -2.60 -12.04
C ILE A 86 -8.40 -2.12 -11.68
N ALA A 87 -8.61 -0.82 -11.79
CA ALA A 87 -9.91 -0.20 -11.61
C ALA A 87 -10.31 0.66 -12.81
N VAL A 88 -11.61 0.86 -12.94
CA VAL A 88 -12.27 1.75 -13.89
C VAL A 88 -13.18 2.71 -13.15
N ASN A 89 -13.65 3.76 -13.82
CA ASN A 89 -14.70 4.62 -13.26
C ASN A 89 -16.00 3.81 -13.07
N ALA A 90 -16.78 4.14 -12.05
CA ALA A 90 -18.05 3.47 -11.78
C ALA A 90 -18.98 3.54 -13.00
N GLY A 91 -19.61 2.40 -13.34
CA GLY A 91 -20.47 2.25 -14.51
C GLY A 91 -19.75 2.11 -15.86
N ALA A 92 -18.41 2.15 -15.88
CA ALA A 92 -17.66 1.87 -17.10
C ALA A 92 -17.61 0.35 -17.37
N ALA A 93 -17.45 -0.03 -18.64
CA ALA A 93 -17.30 -1.44 -18.99
C ALA A 93 -16.05 -2.04 -18.35
N HIS A 94 -16.17 -3.23 -17.76
CA HIS A 94 -15.05 -3.97 -17.21
C HIS A 94 -14.24 -4.63 -18.32
N PRO A 95 -13.00 -4.23 -18.56
CA PRO A 95 -12.14 -4.88 -19.54
C PRO A 95 -11.67 -6.26 -19.04
N ASP A 96 -11.30 -7.13 -19.97
CA ASP A 96 -10.77 -8.45 -19.61
C ASP A 96 -9.32 -8.35 -19.13
N VAL A 97 -9.05 -8.82 -17.93
CA VAL A 97 -7.71 -8.83 -17.31
C VAL A 97 -7.32 -10.22 -16.77
N ARG A 98 -8.05 -11.29 -17.18
CA ARG A 98 -7.96 -12.63 -16.58
C ARG A 98 -6.64 -13.37 -16.85
N ASN A 99 -5.93 -12.99 -17.90
CA ASN A 99 -4.65 -13.60 -18.28
C ASN A 99 -3.73 -12.55 -18.95
N GLU A 100 -2.50 -12.93 -19.23
CA GLU A 100 -1.49 -12.05 -19.82
C GLU A 100 -1.95 -11.41 -21.13
N ALA A 101 -2.49 -12.20 -22.07
CA ALA A 101 -2.89 -11.70 -23.38
C ALA A 101 -4.06 -10.68 -23.25
N ALA A 102 -5.06 -10.98 -22.42
CA ALA A 102 -6.19 -10.11 -22.17
C ALA A 102 -5.74 -8.82 -21.46
N LEU A 103 -4.90 -8.93 -20.43
CA LEU A 103 -4.32 -7.78 -19.73
C LEU A 103 -3.53 -6.89 -20.68
N ARG A 104 -2.67 -7.49 -21.52
CA ARG A 104 -1.88 -6.75 -22.52
C ARG A 104 -2.76 -6.00 -23.49
N ALA A 105 -3.81 -6.66 -24.02
CA ALA A 105 -4.77 -6.04 -24.93
C ALA A 105 -5.53 -4.89 -24.26
N THR A 106 -5.99 -5.07 -23.02
CA THR A 106 -6.67 -4.05 -22.21
C THR A 106 -5.77 -2.83 -21.99
N LEU A 107 -4.53 -3.04 -21.59
CA LEU A 107 -3.57 -1.94 -21.37
C LEU A 107 -3.29 -1.17 -22.65
N LEU A 108 -3.14 -1.87 -23.79
CA LEU A 108 -2.91 -1.24 -25.08
C LEU A 108 -4.14 -0.48 -25.63
N ALA A 109 -5.34 -0.92 -25.31
CA ALA A 109 -6.58 -0.25 -25.71
C ALA A 109 -6.91 0.98 -24.86
N ALA A 110 -6.39 1.07 -23.65
CA ALA A 110 -6.64 2.19 -22.75
C ALA A 110 -6.11 3.51 -23.32
N ARG A 111 -6.89 4.57 -23.22
CA ARG A 111 -6.50 5.93 -23.60
C ARG A 111 -5.42 6.48 -22.66
N CYS A 112 -5.59 6.26 -21.35
CA CYS A 112 -4.68 6.71 -20.31
C CYS A 112 -4.72 5.74 -19.14
N VAL A 113 -3.55 5.29 -18.67
CA VAL A 113 -3.38 4.47 -17.46
C VAL A 113 -2.76 5.31 -16.37
N ALA A 114 -3.46 5.48 -15.25
CA ALA A 114 -2.94 6.14 -14.06
C ALA A 114 -2.18 5.13 -13.19
N TYR A 115 -0.91 5.40 -12.88
CA TYR A 115 -0.12 4.59 -11.95
C TYR A 115 0.97 5.44 -11.26
N SER A 116 1.51 4.96 -10.12
CA SER A 116 2.62 5.62 -9.42
C SER A 116 3.95 4.95 -9.78
N ARG A 117 5.09 5.67 -9.70
CA ARG A 117 6.43 5.09 -9.87
C ARG A 117 7.17 4.85 -8.57
N ILE A 118 6.68 5.39 -7.45
CA ILE A 118 7.36 5.36 -6.16
C ILE A 118 6.68 4.45 -5.11
N GLY A 119 5.50 3.94 -5.43
CA GLY A 119 4.79 2.94 -4.62
C GLY A 119 5.08 1.51 -5.09
N ALA A 120 4.86 0.53 -4.22
CA ALA A 120 5.08 -0.89 -4.50
C ALA A 120 4.34 -1.38 -5.76
N SER A 121 3.07 -0.97 -5.94
CA SER A 121 2.27 -1.30 -7.13
C SER A 121 2.85 -0.73 -8.42
N GLY A 122 3.35 0.49 -8.35
CA GLY A 122 3.91 1.15 -9.53
C GLY A 122 5.25 0.59 -9.96
N ILE A 123 6.08 0.18 -9.00
CA ILE A 123 7.35 -0.52 -9.27
C ILE A 123 7.06 -1.87 -9.96
N LEU A 124 6.08 -2.62 -9.45
CA LEU A 124 5.64 -3.86 -10.07
C LEU A 124 5.10 -3.60 -11.48
N PHE A 125 4.20 -2.62 -11.63
CA PHE A 125 3.57 -2.32 -12.93
C PHE A 125 4.59 -1.87 -13.98
N ALA A 126 5.58 -1.06 -13.61
CA ALA A 126 6.63 -0.63 -14.53
C ALA A 126 7.47 -1.82 -15.05
N ARG A 127 7.77 -2.80 -14.18
CA ARG A 127 8.44 -4.06 -14.58
C ARG A 127 7.53 -4.90 -15.47
N LEU A 128 6.26 -5.02 -15.12
CA LEU A 128 5.28 -5.79 -15.88
C LEU A 128 5.15 -5.29 -17.33
N ILE A 129 4.92 -4.00 -17.54
CA ILE A 129 4.79 -3.44 -18.90
C ILE A 129 6.10 -3.56 -19.71
N ALA A 130 7.25 -3.56 -19.05
CA ALA A 130 8.53 -3.84 -19.69
C ALA A 130 8.63 -5.31 -20.12
N THR A 131 8.27 -6.26 -19.25
CA THR A 131 8.23 -7.69 -19.56
C THR A 131 7.22 -8.00 -20.68
N LEU A 132 6.06 -7.34 -20.69
CA LEU A 132 5.04 -7.48 -21.76
C LEU A 132 5.44 -6.80 -23.08
N GLY A 133 6.55 -6.08 -23.12
CA GLY A 133 7.04 -5.38 -24.31
C GLY A 133 6.17 -4.20 -24.75
N ILE A 134 5.44 -3.56 -23.81
CA ILE A 134 4.51 -2.44 -24.09
C ILE A 134 4.86 -1.16 -23.31
N ALA A 135 6.04 -1.10 -22.72
CA ALA A 135 6.41 0.03 -21.86
C ALA A 135 6.43 1.36 -22.59
N ALA A 136 6.88 1.38 -23.84
CA ALA A 136 6.94 2.60 -24.65
C ALA A 136 5.54 3.16 -24.92
N GLU A 137 4.61 2.31 -25.37
CA GLU A 137 3.24 2.68 -25.70
C GLU A 137 2.46 3.15 -24.48
N ILE A 138 2.60 2.43 -23.35
CA ILE A 138 1.93 2.80 -22.11
C ILE A 138 2.49 4.12 -21.57
N ASN A 139 3.82 4.26 -21.44
CA ASN A 139 4.42 5.45 -20.86
C ASN A 139 4.21 6.73 -21.70
N ALA A 140 4.01 6.60 -23.02
CA ALA A 140 3.71 7.75 -23.89
C ALA A 140 2.37 8.44 -23.56
N ARG A 141 1.45 7.74 -22.91
CA ARG A 141 0.09 8.23 -22.58
C ARG A 141 -0.33 7.98 -21.13
N ALA A 142 0.57 7.48 -20.30
CA ALA A 142 0.28 7.24 -18.89
C ALA A 142 0.25 8.53 -18.08
N MET A 143 -0.62 8.55 -17.08
CA MET A 143 -0.58 9.55 -16.04
C MET A 143 0.21 9.00 -14.84
N VAL A 144 1.41 9.52 -14.66
CA VAL A 144 2.24 9.16 -13.49
C VAL A 144 1.83 10.01 -12.29
N VAL A 145 1.23 9.37 -11.29
CA VAL A 145 0.76 10.02 -10.05
C VAL A 145 1.93 10.06 -9.06
N PRO A 146 2.42 11.24 -8.67
CA PRO A 146 3.59 11.36 -7.80
C PRO A 146 3.29 11.00 -6.34
N SER A 147 2.04 11.17 -5.90
CA SER A 147 1.59 10.86 -4.54
C SER A 147 0.07 10.66 -4.51
N GLY A 148 -0.45 10.01 -3.48
CA GLY A 148 -1.88 9.77 -3.29
C GLY A 148 -2.41 8.56 -4.06
N LEU A 149 -3.72 8.54 -4.27
CA LEU A 149 -4.43 7.41 -4.83
C LEU A 149 -4.61 7.58 -6.35
N THR A 150 -4.12 6.61 -7.13
CA THR A 150 -4.17 6.68 -8.61
C THR A 150 -5.59 6.66 -9.15
N ALA A 151 -6.50 5.97 -8.46
CA ALA A 151 -7.90 5.86 -8.88
C ALA A 151 -8.69 7.17 -8.78
N GLU A 152 -8.20 8.19 -8.07
CA GLU A 152 -8.78 9.54 -8.10
C GLU A 152 -8.80 10.12 -9.52
N ARG A 153 -7.86 9.70 -10.38
CA ARG A 153 -7.78 10.12 -11.80
C ARG A 153 -8.86 9.50 -12.67
N LEU A 154 -9.48 8.42 -12.21
CA LEU A 154 -10.68 7.88 -12.85
C LEU A 154 -11.89 8.80 -12.59
N VAL A 155 -12.08 9.20 -11.33
CA VAL A 155 -13.21 10.04 -10.90
C VAL A 155 -13.15 11.41 -11.57
N THR A 156 -11.95 11.97 -11.78
CA THR A 156 -11.76 13.24 -12.50
C THR A 156 -11.81 13.10 -14.02
N GLY A 157 -11.92 11.87 -14.57
CA GLY A 157 -11.93 11.61 -16.01
C GLY A 157 -10.59 11.77 -16.72
N GLU A 158 -9.51 11.97 -15.96
CA GLU A 158 -8.16 12.13 -16.50
C GLU A 158 -7.57 10.80 -17.02
N ALA A 159 -7.98 9.68 -16.43
CA ALA A 159 -7.61 8.33 -16.86
C ALA A 159 -8.83 7.43 -17.02
N ASP A 160 -8.70 6.37 -17.78
CA ASP A 160 -9.72 5.33 -17.96
C ASP A 160 -9.35 4.01 -17.27
N LEU A 161 -8.08 3.80 -16.95
CA LEU A 161 -7.62 2.72 -16.07
C LEU A 161 -6.75 3.28 -14.95
N ALA A 162 -6.89 2.70 -13.75
CA ALA A 162 -5.96 2.94 -12.64
C ALA A 162 -5.36 1.63 -12.16
N VAL A 163 -4.05 1.66 -11.87
CA VAL A 163 -3.28 0.51 -11.37
C VAL A 163 -2.71 0.89 -10.02
N GLN A 164 -3.11 0.15 -8.97
CA GLN A 164 -2.63 0.34 -7.60
C GLN A 164 -2.85 -0.93 -6.77
N GLN A 165 -2.39 -0.96 -5.51
CA GLN A 165 -2.76 -2.03 -4.59
C GLN A 165 -4.29 -2.07 -4.45
N ILE A 166 -4.89 -3.25 -4.38
CA ILE A 166 -6.34 -3.38 -4.22
C ILE A 166 -6.82 -2.64 -2.97
N SER A 167 -6.04 -2.68 -1.89
CA SER A 167 -6.34 -1.96 -0.65
C SER A 167 -6.32 -0.43 -0.80
N GLU A 168 -5.56 0.09 -1.74
CA GLU A 168 -5.54 1.51 -2.07
C GLU A 168 -6.72 1.89 -2.98
N LEU A 169 -7.03 1.06 -3.98
CA LEU A 169 -8.20 1.24 -4.85
C LEU A 169 -9.50 1.29 -4.05
N LYS A 170 -9.66 0.42 -3.05
CA LYS A 170 -10.84 0.38 -2.18
C LYS A 170 -11.10 1.66 -1.38
N GLN A 171 -10.13 2.55 -1.27
CA GLN A 171 -10.29 3.83 -0.57
C GLN A 171 -10.94 4.92 -1.42
N VAL A 172 -11.09 4.71 -2.72
CA VAL A 172 -11.64 5.72 -3.64
C VAL A 172 -13.09 5.38 -3.98
N ALA A 173 -14.00 6.29 -3.64
CA ALA A 173 -15.40 6.18 -4.05
C ALA A 173 -15.57 6.54 -5.54
N GLY A 174 -16.61 5.99 -6.19
CA GLY A 174 -16.91 6.31 -7.59
C GLY A 174 -16.08 5.51 -8.61
N ILE A 175 -15.42 4.45 -8.17
CA ILE A 175 -14.70 3.52 -9.07
C ILE A 175 -15.18 2.09 -8.86
N GLU A 176 -14.87 1.23 -9.81
CA GLU A 176 -15.08 -0.21 -9.73
C GLU A 176 -13.76 -0.95 -9.95
N ILE A 177 -13.47 -1.91 -9.07
CA ILE A 177 -12.28 -2.76 -9.20
C ILE A 177 -12.61 -3.88 -10.17
N VAL A 178 -11.94 -3.90 -11.33
CA VAL A 178 -12.07 -4.94 -12.35
C VAL A 178 -11.57 -6.28 -11.84
N GLY A 179 -10.43 -6.26 -11.16
CA GLY A 179 -9.81 -7.45 -10.58
C GLY A 179 -8.31 -7.25 -10.35
N PRO A 180 -7.65 -8.26 -9.75
CA PRO A 180 -6.20 -8.26 -9.63
C PRO A 180 -5.54 -8.46 -11.00
N ILE A 181 -4.31 -7.98 -11.15
CA ILE A 181 -3.39 -8.47 -12.17
C ILE A 181 -3.25 -10.00 -12.00
N PRO A 182 -3.22 -10.79 -13.09
CA PRO A 182 -3.09 -12.25 -13.00
C PRO A 182 -1.97 -12.68 -12.05
N ARG A 183 -2.24 -13.69 -11.23
CA ARG A 183 -1.30 -14.11 -10.16
C ARG A 183 0.06 -14.57 -10.69
N GLU A 184 0.10 -15.11 -11.88
CA GLU A 184 1.33 -15.51 -12.57
C GLU A 184 2.21 -14.33 -13.02
N LEU A 185 1.63 -13.12 -13.06
CA LEU A 185 2.31 -11.89 -13.47
C LEU A 185 2.67 -10.98 -12.30
N GLN A 186 2.35 -11.36 -11.07
CA GLN A 186 2.67 -10.56 -9.90
C GLN A 186 3.05 -11.42 -8.69
N THR A 187 3.94 -10.90 -7.87
CA THR A 187 4.17 -11.37 -6.51
C THR A 187 3.45 -10.42 -5.55
N PRO A 188 2.61 -10.91 -4.63
CA PRO A 188 1.97 -10.05 -3.64
C PRO A 188 3.00 -9.26 -2.86
N ALA A 189 2.81 -7.94 -2.72
CA ALA A 189 3.65 -7.14 -1.86
C ALA A 189 3.37 -7.51 -0.39
N VAL A 190 4.42 -7.73 0.39
CA VAL A 190 4.32 -7.93 1.84
C VAL A 190 4.54 -6.61 2.54
N PHE A 191 3.58 -6.21 3.37
CA PHE A 191 3.69 -5.05 4.24
C PHE A 191 3.98 -5.49 5.66
N SER A 192 5.05 -4.92 6.20
CA SER A 192 5.59 -5.28 7.51
C SER A 192 5.70 -4.03 8.38
N ALA A 193 5.62 -4.21 9.70
CA ALA A 193 5.84 -3.16 10.68
C ALA A 193 7.12 -3.40 11.48
N ALA A 194 7.73 -2.33 11.95
CA ALA A 194 8.88 -2.39 12.85
C ALA A 194 8.97 -1.16 13.75
N LEU A 195 9.54 -1.33 14.94
CA LEU A 195 9.86 -0.24 15.86
C LEU A 195 11.10 0.52 15.36
N THR A 196 11.10 1.84 15.45
CA THR A 196 12.29 2.64 15.12
C THR A 196 13.19 2.77 16.35
N LEU A 197 14.50 2.77 16.15
CA LEU A 197 15.46 2.97 17.25
C LEU A 197 15.42 4.40 17.82
N ALA A 198 14.91 5.36 17.06
CA ALA A 198 14.79 6.76 17.50
C ALA A 198 13.54 7.02 18.36
N SER A 199 12.68 6.02 18.57
CA SER A 199 11.44 6.19 19.34
C SER A 199 11.71 6.46 20.82
N PRO A 200 11.17 7.54 21.38
CA PRO A 200 11.14 7.75 22.83
C PRO A 200 9.98 6.99 23.52
N ARG A 201 9.13 6.28 22.75
CA ARG A 201 7.88 5.63 23.22
C ARG A 201 7.86 4.14 22.88
N MET A 202 8.97 3.45 23.16
CA MET A 202 9.16 2.03 22.78
C MET A 202 8.06 1.11 23.34
N VAL A 203 7.55 1.38 24.55
CA VAL A 203 6.54 0.52 25.21
C VAL A 203 5.18 0.67 24.49
N GLU A 204 4.76 1.89 24.23
CA GLU A 204 3.49 2.20 23.55
C GLU A 204 3.53 1.76 22.08
N ALA A 205 4.66 1.98 21.42
CA ALA A 205 4.87 1.54 20.03
C ALA A 205 4.88 0.00 19.92
N ASP A 206 5.49 -0.72 20.87
CA ASP A 206 5.44 -2.19 20.90
C ASP A 206 4.01 -2.71 21.15
N ARG A 207 3.25 -2.04 22.01
CA ARG A 207 1.83 -2.36 22.21
C ARG A 207 1.03 -2.22 20.91
N LEU A 208 1.23 -1.12 20.18
CA LEU A 208 0.61 -0.90 18.88
C LEU A 208 1.05 -1.96 17.86
N LEU A 209 2.35 -2.27 17.79
CA LEU A 209 2.89 -3.30 16.90
C LEU A 209 2.23 -4.66 17.16
N ARG A 210 2.15 -5.08 18.43
CA ARG A 210 1.50 -6.36 18.81
C ARG A 210 0.01 -6.38 18.44
N TYR A 211 -0.69 -5.26 18.64
CA TYR A 211 -2.10 -5.14 18.27
C TYR A 211 -2.26 -5.30 16.75
N LEU A 212 -1.50 -4.55 15.94
CA LEU A 212 -1.56 -4.63 14.49
C LEU A 212 -1.15 -6.00 13.92
N ALA A 213 -0.32 -6.74 14.67
CA ALA A 213 0.12 -8.09 14.32
C ALA A 213 -0.76 -9.21 14.90
N SER A 214 -1.81 -8.86 15.65
CA SER A 214 -2.70 -9.85 16.25
C SER A 214 -3.70 -10.42 15.24
N ALA A 215 -4.20 -11.62 15.50
CA ALA A 215 -5.28 -12.23 14.71
C ALA A 215 -6.58 -11.43 14.75
N GLU A 216 -6.77 -10.64 15.81
CA GLU A 216 -7.97 -9.81 16.02
C GLU A 216 -8.19 -8.78 14.91
N VAL A 217 -7.12 -8.27 14.28
CA VAL A 217 -7.22 -7.29 13.21
C VAL A 217 -7.47 -7.92 11.83
N ALA A 218 -7.36 -9.24 11.69
CA ALA A 218 -7.49 -9.93 10.42
C ALA A 218 -8.81 -9.63 9.65
N PRO A 219 -9.97 -9.52 10.29
CA PRO A 219 -11.21 -9.15 9.58
C PRO A 219 -11.11 -7.75 8.94
N VAL A 220 -10.53 -6.77 9.67
CA VAL A 220 -10.37 -5.40 9.17
C VAL A 220 -9.39 -5.36 7.99
N LEU A 221 -8.29 -6.12 8.05
CA LEU A 221 -7.35 -6.24 6.95
C LEU A 221 -8.02 -6.81 5.70
N ARG A 222 -8.83 -7.89 5.83
CA ARG A 222 -9.57 -8.47 4.70
C ARG A 222 -10.60 -7.50 4.11
N GLU A 223 -11.34 -6.79 4.96
CA GLU A 223 -12.29 -5.77 4.53
C GLU A 223 -11.57 -4.65 3.76
N ALA A 224 -10.38 -4.25 4.20
CA ALA A 224 -9.54 -3.28 3.51
C ALA A 224 -8.91 -3.82 2.20
N GLY A 225 -9.13 -5.09 1.82
CA GLY A 225 -8.58 -5.69 0.60
C GLY A 225 -7.15 -6.23 0.74
N LEU A 226 -6.76 -6.54 1.96
CA LEU A 226 -5.46 -7.13 2.31
C LEU A 226 -5.61 -8.61 2.70
N GLU A 227 -4.60 -9.41 2.44
CA GLU A 227 -4.48 -10.79 2.92
C GLU A 227 -3.65 -10.78 4.21
N PRO A 228 -4.21 -11.06 5.41
CA PRO A 228 -3.45 -11.08 6.66
C PRO A 228 -2.31 -12.10 6.60
N CYS A 229 -1.15 -11.78 7.20
CA CYS A 229 -0.06 -12.73 7.34
C CYS A 229 -0.23 -13.68 8.55
N ARG A 230 -1.12 -13.32 9.47
CA ARG A 230 -1.55 -14.18 10.59
C ARG A 230 -3.06 -14.34 10.53
N ASP A 231 -3.50 -15.56 10.40
CA ASP A 231 -4.91 -15.92 10.55
C ASP A 231 -5.21 -16.25 12.01
N ALA A 232 -6.51 -16.08 12.39
CA ALA A 232 -7.01 -16.40 13.73
C ALA A 232 -6.96 -17.91 13.98
#